data_6217ba6f6a69bb214130010749caf944
#
_entry.id   6217ba6f6a69bb214130010749caf944
#
_cell.length_a   1.000
_cell.length_b   1.000
_cell.length_c   1.000
_cell.angle_alpha   90.00
_cell.angle_beta   90.00
_cell.angle_gamma   90.00
#
_symmetry.space_group_name_H-M   'P 1'
#
loop_
_entity.id
_entity.type
_entity.pdbx_description
1 polymer ?
#
loop_
_entity_poly.entity_id
_entity_poly.type
_entity_poly.pdbx_seq_one_letter_code
_entity_poly.pdbx_strand_id
1 'polypeptide(L)'
;MLDAFDTDSARKNLIATIAVATAGMSLLVVLADDEARPFFTNWTINVTAGTAVGIAALVSIRQGVRGLYGSAHAALAAGLGLWLAAELLWTYYQLGLGIDVPFPSVADALWLAGYAPIAFHLFRVYSFFGRGRPAVAVTVSLGYAAFLGYLIVILVAAATSEPEYKALALALSITYPALDGVLIVPCILVLLSLRHGRFTAPPWTLLSSTILLIAFADSGFAYYAAAGLEDQIWVWDLLFNAGYIA
;
A
#
# COMPACT_ATOMS: atom_id res chain seq x y z
N MET A 1 23.74 -9.63 10.72
CA MET A 1 22.49 -10.11 10.11
C MET A 1 22.22 -9.47 8.74
N LEU A 2 22.73 -8.26 8.47
CA LEU A 2 22.71 -7.66 7.12
C LEU A 2 23.65 -8.39 6.16
N ASP A 3 24.71 -9.00 6.64
CA ASP A 3 25.69 -9.75 5.83
C ASP A 3 25.13 -11.03 5.18
N ALA A 4 24.02 -11.58 5.70
CA ALA A 4 23.42 -12.79 5.15
C ALA A 4 22.66 -12.55 3.83
N PHE A 5 22.29 -11.31 3.53
CA PHE A 5 21.61 -10.93 2.27
C PHE A 5 22.56 -10.31 1.24
N ASP A 6 23.84 -10.21 1.54
CA ASP A 6 24.84 -9.59 0.67
C ASP A 6 25.40 -10.55 -0.39
N THR A 7 24.90 -11.76 -0.46
CA THR A 7 25.18 -12.63 -1.60
C THR A 7 24.19 -12.36 -2.72
N ASP A 8 24.69 -12.12 -3.93
CA ASP A 8 23.87 -11.92 -5.14
C ASP A 8 22.83 -13.05 -5.34
N SER A 9 23.15 -14.24 -4.85
CA SER A 9 22.26 -15.41 -4.81
C SER A 9 21.07 -15.24 -3.85
N ALA A 10 21.29 -14.79 -2.61
CA ALA A 10 20.21 -14.60 -1.64
C ALA A 10 19.22 -13.52 -2.11
N ARG A 11 19.74 -12.45 -2.73
CA ARG A 11 18.91 -11.38 -3.33
C ARG A 11 18.08 -11.90 -4.49
N LYS A 12 18.66 -12.68 -5.42
CA LYS A 12 17.95 -13.28 -6.55
C LYS A 12 16.88 -14.25 -6.06
N ASN A 13 17.19 -15.06 -5.06
CA ASN A 13 16.23 -15.99 -4.48
C ASN A 13 15.05 -15.26 -3.81
N LEU A 14 15.30 -14.17 -3.07
CA LEU A 14 14.25 -13.35 -2.47
C LEU A 14 13.33 -12.77 -3.55
N ILE A 15 13.88 -12.14 -4.58
CA ILE A 15 13.10 -11.56 -5.69
C ILE A 15 12.29 -12.66 -6.40
N ALA A 16 12.91 -13.82 -6.67
CA ALA A 16 12.23 -14.94 -7.31
C ALA A 16 11.07 -15.47 -6.43
N THR A 17 11.29 -15.58 -5.10
CA THR A 17 10.25 -16.02 -4.16
C THR A 17 9.07 -15.04 -4.14
N ILE A 18 9.33 -13.74 -4.06
CA ILE A 18 8.31 -12.69 -4.13
C ILE A 18 7.53 -12.80 -5.45
N ALA A 19 8.23 -12.89 -6.59
CA ALA A 19 7.59 -12.98 -7.89
C ALA A 19 6.71 -14.23 -8.03
N VAL A 20 7.19 -15.39 -7.57
CA VAL A 20 6.43 -16.65 -7.59
C VAL A 20 5.22 -16.58 -6.66
N ALA A 21 5.38 -16.04 -5.46
CA ALA A 21 4.28 -15.88 -4.51
C ALA A 21 3.20 -14.95 -5.07
N THR A 22 3.60 -13.78 -5.59
CA THR A 22 2.69 -12.82 -6.22
C THR A 22 1.94 -13.45 -7.40
N ALA A 23 2.68 -14.12 -8.32
CA ALA A 23 2.08 -14.78 -9.47
C ALA A 23 1.12 -15.90 -9.05
N GLY A 24 1.48 -16.72 -8.07
CA GLY A 24 0.65 -17.80 -7.58
C GLY A 24 -0.65 -17.30 -6.93
N MET A 25 -0.55 -16.29 -6.08
CA MET A 25 -1.73 -15.69 -5.44
C MET A 25 -2.63 -14.96 -6.45
N SER A 26 -2.04 -14.19 -7.37
CA SER A 26 -2.80 -13.54 -8.44
C SER A 26 -3.50 -14.58 -9.34
N LEU A 27 -2.84 -15.69 -9.63
CA LEU A 27 -3.43 -16.76 -10.44
C LEU A 27 -4.64 -17.40 -9.75
N LEU A 28 -4.59 -17.60 -8.44
CA LEU A 28 -5.74 -18.10 -7.68
C LEU A 28 -6.95 -17.18 -7.81
N VAL A 29 -6.76 -15.87 -7.71
CA VAL A 29 -7.84 -14.88 -7.85
C VAL A 29 -8.38 -14.83 -9.28
N VAL A 30 -7.49 -14.84 -10.28
CA VAL A 30 -7.89 -14.73 -11.70
C VAL A 30 -8.61 -15.99 -12.20
N LEU A 31 -8.18 -17.18 -11.75
CA LEU A 31 -8.79 -18.46 -12.18
C LEU A 31 -10.04 -18.84 -11.37
N ALA A 32 -10.29 -18.17 -10.24
CA ALA A 32 -11.49 -18.38 -9.45
C ALA A 32 -12.73 -17.93 -10.24
N ASP A 33 -13.82 -18.69 -10.11
CA ASP A 33 -15.13 -18.26 -10.56
C ASP A 33 -15.65 -17.08 -9.69
N ASP A 34 -16.72 -16.46 -10.11
CA ASP A 34 -17.25 -15.26 -9.45
C ASP A 34 -17.70 -15.53 -8.01
N GLU A 35 -18.12 -16.76 -7.70
CA GLU A 35 -18.53 -17.15 -6.35
C GLU A 35 -17.33 -17.36 -5.41
N ALA A 36 -16.26 -17.99 -5.89
CA ALA A 36 -15.07 -18.28 -5.10
C ALA A 36 -14.07 -17.10 -5.04
N ARG A 37 -14.11 -16.19 -6.02
CA ARG A 37 -13.15 -15.08 -6.14
C ARG A 37 -13.06 -14.22 -4.87
N PRO A 38 -14.16 -13.78 -4.22
CA PRO A 38 -14.08 -13.00 -2.98
C PRO A 38 -13.33 -13.75 -1.86
N PHE A 39 -13.49 -15.08 -1.76
CA PHE A 39 -12.76 -15.88 -0.78
C PHE A 39 -11.25 -15.84 -1.05
N PHE A 40 -10.82 -16.11 -2.29
CA PHE A 40 -9.38 -16.12 -2.62
C PHE A 40 -8.76 -14.73 -2.51
N THR A 41 -9.47 -13.68 -2.93
CA THR A 41 -9.01 -12.29 -2.79
C THR A 41 -8.78 -11.94 -1.31
N ASN A 42 -9.78 -12.12 -0.47
CA ASN A 42 -9.66 -11.81 0.96
C ASN A 42 -8.59 -12.67 1.64
N TRP A 43 -8.53 -13.97 1.31
CA TRP A 43 -7.54 -14.87 1.90
C TRP A 43 -6.11 -14.43 1.55
N THR A 44 -5.85 -14.14 0.29
CA THR A 44 -4.51 -13.74 -0.17
C THR A 44 -4.09 -12.42 0.44
N ILE A 45 -4.96 -11.40 0.45
CA ILE A 45 -4.68 -10.08 1.04
C ILE A 45 -4.41 -10.21 2.55
N ASN A 46 -5.25 -10.91 3.30
CA ASN A 46 -5.07 -11.04 4.74
C ASN A 46 -3.79 -11.80 5.11
N VAL A 47 -3.43 -12.85 4.38
CA VAL A 47 -2.19 -13.61 4.61
C VAL A 47 -0.96 -12.74 4.32
N THR A 48 -0.96 -12.01 3.21
CA THR A 48 0.16 -11.15 2.83
C THR A 48 0.31 -9.95 3.76
N ALA A 49 -0.79 -9.24 4.06
CA ALA A 49 -0.80 -8.13 5.02
C ALA A 49 -0.37 -8.59 6.42
N GLY A 50 -0.88 -9.73 6.90
CA GLY A 50 -0.49 -10.32 8.19
C GLY A 50 1.00 -10.68 8.24
N THR A 51 1.54 -11.19 7.13
CA THR A 51 2.98 -11.49 7.01
C THR A 51 3.80 -10.21 7.06
N ALA A 52 3.39 -9.15 6.35
CA ALA A 52 4.06 -7.85 6.38
C ALA A 52 4.09 -7.24 7.79
N VAL A 53 2.97 -7.27 8.51
CA VAL A 53 2.88 -6.86 9.93
C VAL A 53 3.86 -7.66 10.79
N GLY A 54 3.87 -8.98 10.64
CA GLY A 54 4.76 -9.88 11.41
C GLY A 54 6.23 -9.58 11.17
N ILE A 55 6.62 -9.36 9.92
CA ILE A 55 8.00 -8.99 9.54
C ILE A 55 8.37 -7.63 10.14
N ALA A 56 7.54 -6.61 9.98
CA ALA A 56 7.80 -5.27 10.51
C ALA A 56 7.94 -5.28 12.05
N ALA A 57 7.06 -6.00 12.75
CA ALA A 57 7.11 -6.18 14.19
C ALA A 57 8.39 -6.92 14.62
N LEU A 58 8.76 -8.01 13.94
CA LEU A 58 9.98 -8.77 14.23
C LEU A 58 11.23 -7.92 14.05
N VAL A 59 11.30 -7.13 12.98
CA VAL A 59 12.41 -6.19 12.73
C VAL A 59 12.47 -5.15 13.85
N SER A 60 11.34 -4.58 14.27
CA SER A 60 11.26 -3.62 15.36
C SER A 60 11.81 -4.21 16.67
N ILE A 61 11.39 -5.42 17.03
CA ILE A 61 11.83 -6.10 18.26
C ILE A 61 13.33 -6.37 18.21
N ARG A 62 13.83 -6.90 17.09
CA ARG A 62 15.26 -7.25 16.94
C ARG A 62 16.18 -6.04 16.96
N GLN A 63 15.68 -4.89 16.51
CA GLN A 63 16.46 -3.65 16.51
C GLN A 63 16.29 -2.82 17.80
N GLY A 64 15.46 -3.31 18.73
CA GLY A 64 15.13 -2.64 19.97
C GLY A 64 14.08 -1.55 19.77
N VAL A 65 12.84 -1.79 20.23
CA VAL A 65 11.65 -0.96 20.00
C VAL A 65 11.86 0.51 20.36
N ARG A 66 12.70 0.79 21.38
CA ARG A 66 13.03 2.18 21.81
C ARG A 66 14.16 2.81 21.01
N GLY A 67 14.90 2.02 20.24
CA GLY A 67 15.94 2.51 19.36
C GLY A 67 15.37 3.26 18.17
N LEU A 68 16.22 4.00 17.51
CA LEU A 68 15.84 4.87 16.41
C LEU A 68 15.23 4.09 15.22
N TYR A 69 15.84 2.97 14.83
CA TYR A 69 15.33 2.08 13.80
C TYR A 69 14.17 1.23 14.31
N GLY A 70 14.27 0.70 15.52
CA GLY A 70 13.21 -0.12 16.11
C GLY A 70 11.90 0.65 16.25
N SER A 71 11.93 1.92 16.70
CA SER A 71 10.74 2.77 16.79
C SER A 71 10.12 3.09 15.43
N ALA A 72 10.95 3.28 14.39
CA ALA A 72 10.44 3.47 13.03
C ALA A 72 9.72 2.22 12.52
N HIS A 73 10.29 1.01 12.72
CA HIS A 73 9.64 -0.23 12.33
C HIS A 73 8.43 -0.58 13.22
N ALA A 74 8.43 -0.15 14.50
CA ALA A 74 7.24 -0.26 15.35
C ALA A 74 6.07 0.56 14.77
N ALA A 75 6.35 1.76 14.29
CA ALA A 75 5.35 2.59 13.64
C ALA A 75 4.86 1.94 12.33
N LEU A 76 5.77 1.39 11.50
CA LEU A 76 5.38 0.63 10.30
C LEU A 76 4.47 -0.54 10.66
N ALA A 77 4.84 -1.35 11.65
CA ALA A 77 4.03 -2.47 12.11
C ALA A 77 2.66 -2.03 12.63
N ALA A 78 2.58 -0.89 13.34
CA ALA A 78 1.32 -0.34 13.81
C ALA A 78 0.42 0.12 12.64
N GLY A 79 0.98 0.79 11.64
CA GLY A 79 0.23 1.24 10.47
C GLY A 79 -0.27 0.09 9.60
N LEU A 80 0.61 -0.87 9.30
CA LEU A 80 0.23 -2.10 8.59
C LEU A 80 -0.76 -2.94 9.41
N GLY A 81 -0.66 -2.92 10.74
CA GLY A 81 -1.62 -3.58 11.64
C GLY A 81 -3.01 -2.96 11.57
N LEU A 82 -3.12 -1.64 11.43
CA LEU A 82 -4.39 -0.95 11.20
C LEU A 82 -4.97 -1.30 9.82
N TRP A 83 -4.13 -1.37 8.79
CA TRP A 83 -4.54 -1.80 7.46
C TRP A 83 -5.02 -3.26 7.48
N LEU A 84 -4.27 -4.17 8.12
CA LEU A 84 -4.73 -5.56 8.31
C LEU A 84 -6.07 -5.64 9.04
N ALA A 85 -6.28 -4.83 10.09
CA ALA A 85 -7.55 -4.79 10.80
C ALA A 85 -8.71 -4.31 9.89
N ALA A 86 -8.44 -3.38 8.99
CA ALA A 86 -9.40 -2.93 7.99
C ALA A 86 -9.73 -4.06 6.98
N GLU A 87 -8.70 -4.79 6.48
CA GLU A 87 -8.89 -5.94 5.58
C GLU A 87 -9.70 -7.07 6.24
N LEU A 88 -9.42 -7.35 7.51
CA LEU A 88 -10.20 -8.34 8.28
C LEU A 88 -11.65 -7.92 8.46
N LEU A 89 -11.91 -6.62 8.65
CA LEU A 89 -13.26 -6.09 8.76
C LEU A 89 -13.96 -6.13 7.40
N TRP A 90 -13.25 -5.83 6.30
CA TRP A 90 -13.76 -5.98 4.93
C TRP A 90 -14.14 -7.44 4.66
N THR A 91 -13.24 -8.37 4.98
CA THR A 91 -13.49 -9.82 4.89
C THR A 91 -14.72 -10.25 5.69
N TYR A 92 -14.90 -9.69 6.89
CA TYR A 92 -16.06 -9.97 7.71
C TYR A 92 -17.38 -9.51 7.07
N TYR A 93 -17.41 -8.34 6.43
CA TYR A 93 -18.58 -7.92 5.68
C TYR A 93 -18.87 -8.86 4.52
N GLN A 94 -17.88 -9.14 3.67
CA GLN A 94 -18.07 -9.95 2.46
C GLN A 94 -18.35 -11.43 2.76
N LEU A 95 -17.51 -12.07 3.57
CA LEU A 95 -17.57 -13.52 3.78
C LEU A 95 -18.33 -13.91 5.06
N GLY A 96 -18.29 -13.07 6.08
CA GLY A 96 -18.96 -13.34 7.36
C GLY A 96 -20.44 -12.99 7.33
N LEU A 97 -20.77 -11.82 6.79
CA LEU A 97 -22.15 -11.33 6.69
C LEU A 97 -22.79 -11.59 5.32
N GLY A 98 -21.99 -11.88 4.29
CA GLY A 98 -22.48 -12.09 2.93
C GLY A 98 -23.13 -10.84 2.33
N ILE A 99 -22.63 -9.65 2.66
CA ILE A 99 -23.16 -8.37 2.16
C ILE A 99 -22.09 -7.62 1.39
N ASP A 100 -22.52 -6.78 0.44
CA ASP A 100 -21.66 -5.81 -0.18
C ASP A 100 -21.10 -4.86 0.86
N VAL A 101 -19.79 -4.60 0.80
CA VAL A 101 -19.14 -3.76 1.80
C VAL A 101 -19.62 -2.32 1.62
N PRO A 102 -20.23 -1.71 2.65
CA PRO A 102 -20.67 -0.33 2.50
C PRO A 102 -19.48 0.59 2.30
N PHE A 103 -19.58 1.49 1.34
CA PHE A 103 -18.60 2.56 1.14
C PHE A 103 -19.28 3.92 1.29
N PRO A 104 -18.88 4.73 2.26
CA PRO A 104 -17.87 4.50 3.32
C PRO A 104 -18.25 3.49 4.41
N SER A 105 -17.24 2.87 5.02
CA SER A 105 -17.39 1.92 6.12
C SER A 105 -16.44 2.21 7.31
N VAL A 106 -16.54 1.44 8.37
CA VAL A 106 -15.60 1.52 9.50
C VAL A 106 -14.19 1.10 9.08
N ALA A 107 -14.04 0.24 8.06
CA ALA A 107 -12.75 -0.14 7.53
C ALA A 107 -11.96 1.06 7.00
N ASP A 108 -12.65 2.03 6.36
CA ASP A 108 -12.02 3.25 5.87
C ASP A 108 -11.34 4.06 6.99
N ALA A 109 -11.95 4.12 8.17
CA ALA A 109 -11.35 4.81 9.31
C ALA A 109 -10.03 4.13 9.76
N LEU A 110 -9.95 2.80 9.68
CA LEU A 110 -8.74 2.04 10.01
C LEU A 110 -7.67 2.21 8.95
N TRP A 111 -8.01 2.14 7.66
CA TRP A 111 -7.05 2.41 6.58
C TRP A 111 -6.51 3.82 6.70
N LEU A 112 -7.36 4.84 6.84
CA LEU A 112 -6.91 6.24 7.00
C LEU A 112 -6.04 6.44 8.22
N ALA A 113 -6.36 5.81 9.36
CA ALA A 113 -5.54 5.88 10.57
C ALA A 113 -4.13 5.27 10.37
N GLY A 114 -4.00 4.25 9.52
CA GLY A 114 -2.74 3.59 9.20
C GLY A 114 -1.73 4.48 8.47
N TYR A 115 -2.19 5.49 7.72
CA TYR A 115 -1.29 6.41 7.01
C TYR A 115 -0.33 7.17 7.93
N ALA A 116 -0.80 7.61 9.09
CA ALA A 116 0.03 8.42 10.00
C ALA A 116 1.27 7.66 10.52
N PRO A 117 1.18 6.44 11.05
CA PRO A 117 2.36 5.70 11.49
C PRO A 117 3.23 5.21 10.32
N ILE A 118 2.66 4.90 9.15
CA ILE A 118 3.45 4.55 7.96
C ILE A 118 4.23 5.79 7.48
N ALA A 119 3.59 6.96 7.39
CA ALA A 119 4.26 8.21 7.06
C ALA A 119 5.39 8.52 8.04
N PHE A 120 5.16 8.36 9.34
CA PHE A 120 6.20 8.53 10.36
C PHE A 120 7.41 7.62 10.08
N HIS A 121 7.18 6.34 9.76
CA HIS A 121 8.26 5.42 9.38
C HIS A 121 9.06 5.96 8.19
N LEU A 122 8.39 6.33 7.10
CA LEU A 122 9.04 6.79 5.87
C LEU A 122 9.82 8.11 6.07
N PHE A 123 9.25 9.08 6.76
CA PHE A 123 9.95 10.33 7.08
C PHE A 123 11.15 10.11 7.99
N ARG A 124 11.02 9.16 8.93
CA ARG A 124 12.11 8.78 9.81
C ARG A 124 13.26 8.16 9.02
N VAL A 125 12.95 7.22 8.13
CA VAL A 125 13.91 6.60 7.22
C VAL A 125 14.55 7.66 6.32
N TYR A 126 13.76 8.51 5.69
CA TYR A 126 14.27 9.59 4.83
C TYR A 126 15.22 10.53 5.59
N SER A 127 14.90 10.87 6.83
CA SER A 127 15.75 11.75 7.65
C SER A 127 17.14 11.17 7.93
N PHE A 128 17.26 9.82 7.92
CA PHE A 128 18.55 9.13 8.07
C PHE A 128 19.37 9.12 6.79
N PHE A 129 18.71 8.91 5.67
CA PHE A 129 19.34 8.59 4.41
C PHE A 129 19.32 9.76 3.44
N GLY A 130 18.42 10.70 3.62
CA GLY A 130 18.26 11.85 2.76
C GLY A 130 19.31 12.93 3.06
N ARG A 131 20.25 13.14 2.15
CA ARG A 131 20.84 14.48 2.05
C ARG A 131 19.79 15.35 1.41
N GLY A 132 19.34 16.36 2.14
CA GLY A 132 18.31 17.26 1.68
C GLY A 132 18.59 17.76 0.27
N ARG A 133 17.72 17.35 -0.65
CA ARG A 133 17.67 17.86 -2.03
C ARG A 133 16.34 18.59 -2.20
N PRO A 134 16.23 19.81 -1.65
CA PRO A 134 14.95 20.50 -1.61
C PRO A 134 14.35 20.70 -3.01
N ALA A 135 15.17 20.96 -4.01
CA ALA A 135 14.69 21.09 -5.38
C ALA A 135 14.05 19.80 -5.91
N VAL A 136 14.66 18.62 -5.64
CA VAL A 136 14.10 17.32 -6.03
C VAL A 136 12.81 17.06 -5.26
N ALA A 137 12.77 17.32 -3.96
CA ALA A 137 11.57 17.16 -3.15
C ALA A 137 10.42 18.03 -3.68
N VAL A 138 10.69 19.30 -3.96
CA VAL A 138 9.71 20.21 -4.57
C VAL A 138 9.24 19.72 -5.92
N THR A 139 10.14 19.28 -6.80
CA THR A 139 9.77 18.76 -8.14
C THR A 139 8.87 17.53 -8.04
N VAL A 140 9.22 16.56 -7.17
CA VAL A 140 8.40 15.35 -6.96
C VAL A 140 7.04 15.72 -6.39
N SER A 141 6.99 16.62 -5.39
CA SER A 141 5.73 17.07 -4.79
C SER A 141 4.83 17.81 -5.79
N LEU A 142 5.40 18.68 -6.62
CA LEU A 142 4.64 19.37 -7.67
C LEU A 142 4.14 18.40 -8.74
N GLY A 143 4.97 17.43 -9.14
CA GLY A 143 4.55 16.38 -10.09
C GLY A 143 3.38 15.55 -9.53
N TYR A 144 3.47 15.18 -8.26
CA TYR A 144 2.36 14.46 -7.61
C TYR A 144 1.10 15.34 -7.46
N ALA A 145 1.25 16.59 -7.07
CA ALA A 145 0.12 17.51 -6.97
C ALA A 145 -0.59 17.72 -8.33
N ALA A 146 0.15 17.77 -9.43
CA ALA A 146 -0.43 17.82 -10.77
C ALA A 146 -1.19 16.54 -11.12
N PHE A 147 -0.61 15.36 -10.80
CA PHE A 147 -1.28 14.07 -10.97
C PHE A 147 -2.57 14.00 -10.12
N LEU A 148 -2.51 14.37 -8.84
CA LEU A 148 -3.67 14.40 -7.95
C LEU A 148 -4.76 15.35 -8.48
N GLY A 149 -4.38 16.54 -8.95
CA GLY A 149 -5.32 17.49 -9.57
C GLY A 149 -6.03 16.88 -10.78
N TYR A 150 -5.29 16.19 -11.64
CA TYR A 150 -5.87 15.47 -12.79
C TYR A 150 -6.81 14.34 -12.34
N LEU A 151 -6.41 13.55 -11.35
CA LEU A 151 -7.22 12.46 -10.81
C LEU A 151 -8.53 12.99 -10.19
N ILE A 152 -8.46 14.09 -9.43
CA ILE A 152 -9.67 14.73 -8.86
C ILE A 152 -10.67 15.11 -9.97
N VAL A 153 -10.19 15.69 -11.08
CA VAL A 153 -11.06 16.04 -12.21
C VAL A 153 -11.75 14.79 -12.76
N ILE A 154 -11.04 13.68 -12.92
CA ILE A 154 -11.59 12.42 -13.42
C ILE A 154 -12.61 11.84 -12.41
N LEU A 155 -12.29 11.81 -11.12
CA LEU A 155 -13.17 11.29 -10.08
C LEU A 155 -14.47 12.09 -9.97
N VAL A 156 -14.38 13.42 -10.01
CA VAL A 156 -15.56 14.29 -10.00
C VAL A 156 -16.40 14.07 -11.24
N ALA A 157 -15.78 13.96 -12.43
CA ALA A 157 -16.48 13.70 -13.67
C ALA A 157 -17.21 12.34 -13.65
N ALA A 158 -16.53 11.28 -13.17
CA ALA A 158 -17.12 9.95 -13.01
C ALA A 158 -18.29 9.96 -12.02
N ALA A 159 -18.10 10.51 -10.83
CA ALA A 159 -19.10 10.59 -9.78
C ALA A 159 -20.34 11.42 -10.19
N THR A 160 -20.20 12.44 -11.06
CA THR A 160 -21.34 13.20 -11.57
C THR A 160 -22.18 12.43 -12.58
N SER A 161 -21.64 11.35 -13.16
CA SER A 161 -22.38 10.46 -14.06
C SER A 161 -23.17 9.39 -13.30
N GLU A 162 -22.91 9.21 -12.00
CA GLU A 162 -23.56 8.23 -11.13
C GLU A 162 -24.39 8.96 -10.04
N PRO A 163 -25.73 9.14 -10.23
CA PRO A 163 -26.54 9.93 -9.32
C PRO A 163 -26.60 9.43 -7.87
N GLU A 164 -26.33 8.15 -7.65
CA GLU A 164 -26.34 7.53 -6.33
C GLU A 164 -25.00 7.65 -5.58
N TYR A 165 -23.94 8.13 -6.26
CA TYR A 165 -22.63 8.25 -5.66
C TYR A 165 -22.58 9.37 -4.61
N LYS A 166 -22.46 8.97 -3.35
CA LYS A 166 -22.57 9.89 -2.20
C LYS A 166 -21.38 10.86 -2.12
N ALA A 167 -21.65 12.11 -1.72
CA ALA A 167 -20.61 13.13 -1.53
C ALA A 167 -19.50 12.69 -0.56
N LEU A 168 -19.83 11.91 0.48
CA LEU A 168 -18.85 11.36 1.42
C LEU A 168 -17.97 10.30 0.76
N ALA A 169 -18.53 9.45 -0.10
CA ALA A 169 -17.76 8.48 -0.89
C ALA A 169 -16.76 9.19 -1.80
N LEU A 170 -17.20 10.22 -2.52
CA LEU A 170 -16.32 11.04 -3.36
C LEU A 170 -15.20 11.70 -2.54
N ALA A 171 -15.52 12.25 -1.37
CA ALA A 171 -14.53 12.86 -0.49
C ALA A 171 -13.45 11.84 -0.05
N LEU A 172 -13.85 10.61 0.28
CA LEU A 172 -12.92 9.54 0.62
C LEU A 172 -12.08 9.09 -0.60
N SER A 173 -12.72 8.92 -1.77
CA SER A 173 -12.03 8.58 -3.02
C SER A 173 -10.97 9.61 -3.44
N ILE A 174 -11.10 10.86 -3.00
CA ILE A 174 -10.09 11.90 -3.17
C ILE A 174 -9.06 11.86 -2.03
N THR A 175 -9.48 11.53 -0.81
CA THR A 175 -8.62 11.53 0.38
C THR A 175 -7.54 10.45 0.30
N TYR A 176 -7.88 9.24 -0.18
CA TYR A 176 -6.90 8.16 -0.32
C TYR A 176 -5.73 8.56 -1.22
N PRO A 177 -5.92 8.96 -2.49
CA PRO A 177 -4.81 9.40 -3.32
C PRO A 177 -4.08 10.62 -2.75
N ALA A 178 -4.77 11.52 -2.04
CA ALA A 178 -4.10 12.66 -1.41
C ALA A 178 -3.13 12.21 -0.30
N LEU A 179 -3.53 11.24 0.52
CA LEU A 179 -2.68 10.63 1.56
C LEU A 179 -1.57 9.77 0.96
N ASP A 180 -1.82 9.08 -0.15
CA ASP A 180 -0.79 8.36 -0.89
C ASP A 180 0.37 9.27 -1.28
N GLY A 181 0.10 10.51 -1.64
CA GLY A 181 1.13 11.49 -1.90
C GLY A 181 2.08 11.74 -0.72
N VAL A 182 1.55 11.66 0.50
CA VAL A 182 2.36 11.78 1.73
C VAL A 182 3.32 10.59 1.87
N LEU A 183 2.97 9.41 1.35
CA LEU A 183 3.80 8.22 1.37
C LEU A 183 4.72 8.13 0.14
N ILE A 184 4.22 8.45 -1.06
CA ILE A 184 4.95 8.35 -2.34
C ILE A 184 6.14 9.32 -2.37
N VAL A 185 5.95 10.56 -1.93
CA VAL A 185 7.03 11.56 -1.98
C VAL A 185 8.27 11.10 -1.22
N PRO A 186 8.22 10.72 0.07
CA PRO A 186 9.39 10.20 0.76
C PRO A 186 9.91 8.89 0.16
N CYS A 187 9.07 8.01 -0.36
CA CYS A 187 9.51 6.79 -1.07
C CYS A 187 10.39 7.11 -2.28
N ILE A 188 9.94 8.01 -3.15
CA ILE A 188 10.71 8.43 -4.33
C ILE A 188 12.04 9.07 -3.89
N LEU A 189 12.02 9.91 -2.86
CA LEU A 189 13.23 10.55 -2.35
C LEU A 189 14.22 9.54 -1.77
N VAL A 190 13.74 8.50 -1.08
CA VAL A 190 14.56 7.37 -0.63
C VAL A 190 15.16 6.64 -1.83
N LEU A 191 14.37 6.25 -2.82
CA LEU A 191 14.84 5.56 -4.03
C LEU A 191 15.91 6.37 -4.80
N LEU A 192 15.71 7.68 -4.94
CA LEU A 192 16.69 8.56 -5.59
C LEU A 192 17.98 8.68 -4.77
N SER A 193 17.90 8.56 -3.45
CA SER A 193 19.06 8.57 -2.56
C SER A 193 19.88 7.28 -2.65
N LEU A 194 19.23 6.14 -2.89
CA LEU A 194 19.88 4.82 -3.06
C LEU A 194 20.78 4.75 -4.31
N ARG A 195 20.44 5.45 -5.39
CA ARG A 195 21.24 5.51 -6.64
C ARG A 195 22.65 6.05 -6.45
N HIS A 196 22.96 6.66 -5.31
CA HIS A 196 24.26 7.24 -5.00
C HIS A 196 25.18 6.31 -4.19
N GLY A 197 24.93 5.01 -4.20
CA GLY A 197 25.87 3.98 -3.79
C GLY A 197 26.11 3.84 -2.28
N ARG A 198 25.18 4.30 -1.43
CA ARG A 198 25.39 4.32 0.03
C ARG A 198 24.71 3.21 0.81
N PHE A 199 23.88 2.36 0.17
CA PHE A 199 23.06 1.38 0.88
C PHE A 199 22.88 0.09 0.09
N THR A 200 22.74 -1.02 0.84
CA THR A 200 22.17 -2.27 0.32
C THR A 200 20.70 -2.00 -0.04
N ALA A 201 20.46 -1.84 -1.32
CA ALA A 201 19.22 -1.31 -1.88
C ALA A 201 17.93 -2.18 -1.70
N PRO A 202 17.99 -3.55 -1.59
CA PRO A 202 16.80 -4.36 -1.77
C PRO A 202 15.62 -4.06 -0.83
N PRO A 203 15.79 -3.94 0.51
CA PRO A 203 14.64 -3.75 1.40
C PRO A 203 13.89 -2.44 1.14
N TRP A 204 14.62 -1.38 0.85
CA TRP A 204 14.04 -0.05 0.59
C TRP A 204 13.39 0.04 -0.78
N THR A 205 13.95 -0.66 -1.77
CA THR A 205 13.34 -0.76 -3.09
C THR A 205 12.02 -1.52 -3.01
N LEU A 206 11.98 -2.64 -2.28
CA LEU A 206 10.77 -3.44 -2.09
C LEU A 206 9.69 -2.62 -1.35
N LEU A 207 10.03 -2.03 -0.18
CA LEU A 207 9.09 -1.20 0.57
C LEU A 207 8.54 -0.02 -0.26
N SER A 208 9.40 0.63 -1.05
CA SER A 208 8.94 1.71 -1.92
C SER A 208 8.07 1.19 -3.06
N SER A 209 8.35 0.00 -3.60
CA SER A 209 7.51 -0.64 -4.61
C SER A 209 6.13 -1.00 -4.04
N THR A 210 6.07 -1.52 -2.82
CA THR A 210 4.83 -1.75 -2.05
C THR A 210 3.95 -0.50 -2.05
N ILE A 211 4.49 0.61 -1.54
CA ILE A 211 3.74 1.87 -1.43
C ILE A 211 3.26 2.37 -2.79
N LEU A 212 4.10 2.28 -3.84
CA LEU A 212 3.71 2.71 -5.18
C LEU A 212 2.61 1.83 -5.78
N LEU A 213 2.66 0.51 -5.56
CA LEU A 213 1.64 -0.42 -6.04
C LEU A 213 0.31 -0.19 -5.33
N ILE A 214 0.31 -0.02 -4.00
CA ILE A 214 -0.89 0.26 -3.22
C ILE A 214 -1.50 1.59 -3.66
N ALA A 215 -0.73 2.66 -3.76
CA ALA A 215 -1.24 3.97 -4.19
C ALA A 215 -1.81 3.96 -5.62
N PHE A 216 -1.23 3.15 -6.51
CA PHE A 216 -1.80 2.98 -7.85
C PHE A 216 -3.10 2.18 -7.82
N ALA A 217 -3.18 1.14 -6.98
CA ALA A 217 -4.40 0.37 -6.75
C ALA A 217 -5.51 1.24 -6.16
N ASP A 218 -5.20 2.06 -5.14
CA ASP A 218 -6.16 3.01 -4.53
C ASP A 218 -6.74 4.00 -5.55
N SER A 219 -5.88 4.53 -6.43
CA SER A 219 -6.32 5.44 -7.49
C SER A 219 -7.27 4.75 -8.48
N GLY A 220 -6.97 3.51 -8.84
CA GLY A 220 -7.79 2.71 -9.72
C GLY A 220 -9.12 2.28 -9.07
N PHE A 221 -9.05 1.81 -7.84
CA PHE A 221 -10.23 1.48 -7.04
C PHE A 221 -11.18 2.68 -6.93
N ALA A 222 -10.66 3.85 -6.56
CA ALA A 222 -11.42 5.07 -6.44
C ALA A 222 -12.14 5.45 -7.75
N TYR A 223 -11.44 5.30 -8.90
CA TYR A 223 -12.03 5.57 -10.20
C TYR A 223 -13.14 4.57 -10.55
N TYR A 224 -12.92 3.27 -10.35
CA TYR A 224 -13.91 2.23 -10.67
C TYR A 224 -15.16 2.37 -9.77
N ALA A 225 -14.97 2.63 -8.48
CA ALA A 225 -16.08 2.90 -7.56
C ALA A 225 -16.87 4.15 -7.99
N ALA A 226 -16.20 5.24 -8.38
CA ALA A 226 -16.86 6.47 -8.82
C ALA A 226 -17.55 6.32 -10.19
N ALA A 227 -17.10 5.37 -11.02
CA ALA A 227 -17.65 5.11 -12.36
C ALA A 227 -18.73 4.01 -12.37
N GLY A 228 -19.12 3.45 -11.21
CA GLY A 228 -20.09 2.36 -11.13
C GLY A 228 -19.60 1.03 -11.74
N LEU A 229 -18.28 0.80 -11.76
CA LEU A 229 -17.66 -0.41 -12.31
C LEU A 229 -17.33 -1.42 -11.20
N GLU A 230 -18.22 -1.57 -10.22
CA GLU A 230 -17.98 -2.34 -9.01
C GLU A 230 -17.64 -3.82 -9.29
N ASP A 231 -18.27 -4.43 -10.29
CA ASP A 231 -18.01 -5.83 -10.71
C ASP A 231 -16.56 -6.08 -11.16
N GLN A 232 -15.81 -5.03 -11.52
CA GLN A 232 -14.44 -5.13 -12.02
C GLN A 232 -13.40 -4.65 -11.00
N ILE A 233 -13.79 -4.22 -9.82
CA ILE A 233 -12.91 -3.71 -8.77
C ILE A 233 -11.85 -4.73 -8.35
N TRP A 234 -12.18 -6.03 -8.37
CA TRP A 234 -11.26 -7.12 -8.01
C TRP A 234 -9.93 -7.11 -8.79
N VAL A 235 -9.87 -6.45 -9.95
CA VAL A 235 -8.62 -6.30 -10.71
C VAL A 235 -7.58 -5.51 -9.92
N TRP A 236 -8.01 -4.55 -9.11
CA TRP A 236 -7.13 -3.73 -8.28
C TRP A 236 -6.61 -4.50 -7.06
N ASP A 237 -7.34 -5.51 -6.59
CA ASP A 237 -6.91 -6.41 -5.51
C ASP A 237 -5.64 -7.18 -5.86
N LEU A 238 -5.38 -7.43 -7.15
CA LEU A 238 -4.13 -8.03 -7.62
C LEU A 238 -2.92 -7.15 -7.33
N LEU A 239 -3.10 -5.83 -7.42
CA LEU A 239 -2.04 -4.86 -7.11
C LEU A 239 -1.87 -4.66 -5.60
N PHE A 240 -2.95 -4.68 -4.82
CA PHE A 240 -2.88 -4.71 -3.36
C PHE A 240 -2.11 -5.94 -2.88
N ASN A 241 -2.44 -7.13 -3.39
CA ASN A 241 -1.71 -8.36 -3.10
C ASN A 241 -0.23 -8.24 -3.46
N ALA A 242 0.09 -7.77 -4.66
CA ALA A 242 1.47 -7.57 -5.09
C ALA A 242 2.19 -6.56 -4.19
N GLY A 243 1.50 -5.52 -3.74
CA GLY A 243 2.01 -4.53 -2.80
C GLY A 243 2.37 -5.15 -1.45
N TYR A 244 1.49 -5.91 -0.83
CA TYR A 244 1.76 -6.53 0.48
C TYR A 244 2.85 -7.61 0.44
N ILE A 245 3.09 -8.25 -0.70
CA ILE A 245 4.13 -9.27 -0.87
C ILE A 245 5.52 -8.63 -1.10
N ALA A 246 5.58 -7.47 -1.75
CA ALA A 246 6.83 -6.78 -2.09
C ALA A 246 7.52 -6.13 -0.89
#